data_595be279909e984fb0055c04375ff508
#
_entry.id   595be279909e984fb0055c04375ff508
#
_cell.length_a   1.000
_cell.length_b   1.000
_cell.length_c   1.000
_cell.angle_alpha   90.00
_cell.angle_beta   90.00
_cell.angle_gamma   90.00
#
_symmetry.space_group_name_H-M   'P 1'
#
loop_
_entity.id
_entity.type
_entity.pdbx_description
1 polymer ?
#
loop_
_entity_poly.entity_id
_entity_poly.type
_entity_poly.pdbx_seq_one_letter_code
_entity_poly.pdbx_strand_id
1 'polypeptide(L)'
;MDFNNLINKITKVKSVHAHCDIPCGIYDPISAKIAAQTVHKMAIKIEALDNNSDANSLNRFIAAKEKHAELVKHEIDILWHDYFKPEHLEKYPDLHTKVWNTTKLAASNKQNVDSNSASKLVDSVDEIASIFWATKGVDYTASVAKIRFGA
;
A
#
# COMPACT_ATOMS: atom_id res chain seq x y z
N MET A 1 18.79 -46.00 -13.70
CA MET A 1 18.04 -44.94 -13.05
C MET A 1 18.29 -43.66 -13.86
N ASP A 2 17.31 -43.21 -14.58
CA ASP A 2 17.52 -42.14 -15.57
C ASP A 2 17.61 -40.76 -14.87
N PHE A 3 18.80 -40.14 -14.94
CA PHE A 3 19.12 -38.87 -14.29
C PHE A 3 18.18 -37.75 -14.77
N ASN A 4 17.71 -37.81 -16.03
CA ASN A 4 16.75 -36.84 -16.56
C ASN A 4 15.35 -36.97 -15.91
N ASN A 5 14.95 -38.16 -15.48
CA ASN A 5 13.70 -38.34 -14.73
C ASN A 5 13.77 -37.78 -13.29
N LEU A 6 14.95 -37.77 -12.71
CA LEU A 6 15.17 -37.18 -11.39
C LEU A 6 15.12 -35.63 -11.45
N ILE A 7 15.77 -35.04 -12.46
CA ILE A 7 15.75 -33.60 -12.68
C ILE A 7 14.33 -33.09 -12.98
N ASN A 8 13.59 -33.81 -13.84
CA ASN A 8 12.19 -33.44 -14.15
C ASN A 8 11.23 -33.59 -12.95
N LYS A 9 11.56 -34.39 -11.95
CA LYS A 9 10.81 -34.45 -10.68
C LYS A 9 11.14 -33.28 -9.75
N ILE A 10 12.38 -32.78 -9.79
CA ILE A 10 12.86 -31.67 -8.94
C ILE A 10 12.46 -30.31 -9.53
N THR A 11 12.34 -30.21 -10.86
CA THR A 11 12.05 -28.93 -11.54
C THR A 11 10.56 -28.61 -11.71
N LYS A 12 9.64 -29.43 -11.19
CA LYS A 12 8.23 -29.03 -11.04
C LYS A 12 8.04 -28.11 -9.82
N VAL A 13 8.88 -27.10 -9.70
CA VAL A 13 8.59 -25.99 -8.82
C VAL A 13 7.42 -25.23 -9.45
N LYS A 14 6.23 -25.39 -8.89
CA LYS A 14 5.14 -24.45 -9.17
C LYS A 14 5.65 -23.09 -8.73
N SER A 15 5.76 -22.16 -9.67
CA SER A 15 6.00 -20.75 -9.33
C SER A 15 4.84 -20.31 -8.45
N VAL A 16 5.11 -20.09 -7.18
CA VAL A 16 4.13 -19.62 -6.22
C VAL A 16 4.46 -18.17 -5.95
N HIS A 17 3.58 -17.27 -6.38
CA HIS A 17 3.66 -15.86 -6.06
C HIS A 17 2.99 -15.62 -4.70
N ALA A 18 3.77 -15.15 -3.74
CA ALA A 18 3.29 -14.81 -2.41
C ALA A 18 4.05 -13.58 -1.91
N HIS A 19 3.42 -12.76 -1.08
CA HIS A 19 4.07 -11.62 -0.41
C HIS A 19 5.10 -12.09 0.65
N CYS A 20 5.18 -13.37 0.91
CA CYS A 20 6.19 -14.04 1.73
C CYS A 20 6.61 -15.34 1.03
N ASP A 21 7.69 -15.97 1.48
CA ASP A 21 8.23 -17.23 0.92
C ASP A 21 7.22 -18.39 0.95
N ILE A 22 6.14 -18.24 1.71
CA ILE A 22 5.05 -19.23 1.83
C ILE A 22 3.75 -18.59 1.35
N PRO A 23 2.99 -19.23 0.41
CA PRO A 23 1.67 -18.73 -0.02
C PRO A 23 0.67 -18.86 1.12
N CYS A 24 0.59 -17.83 1.96
CA CYS A 24 -0.31 -17.83 3.13
C CYS A 24 -1.77 -17.49 2.76
N GLY A 25 -2.01 -16.84 1.61
CA GLY A 25 -3.34 -16.39 1.19
C GLY A 25 -3.93 -15.27 2.05
N ILE A 26 -3.14 -14.70 2.96
CA ILE A 26 -3.55 -13.62 3.86
C ILE A 26 -3.21 -12.29 3.22
N TYR A 27 -4.23 -11.54 2.80
CA TYR A 27 -4.11 -10.21 2.22
C TYR A 27 -5.11 -9.27 2.87
N ASP A 28 -4.68 -8.05 3.18
CA ASP A 28 -5.53 -6.99 3.72
C ASP A 28 -4.93 -5.61 3.36
N PRO A 29 -5.68 -4.68 2.78
CA PRO A 29 -5.20 -3.34 2.47
C PRO A 29 -4.94 -2.46 3.71
N ILE A 30 -5.21 -2.96 4.91
CA ILE A 30 -5.09 -2.17 6.16
C ILE A 30 -3.67 -1.63 6.40
N SER A 31 -2.63 -2.38 6.03
CA SER A 31 -1.24 -1.94 6.18
C SER A 31 -0.96 -0.71 5.31
N ALA A 32 -1.38 -0.73 4.04
CA ALA A 32 -1.29 0.43 3.15
C ALA A 32 -2.07 1.63 3.70
N LYS A 33 -3.26 1.39 4.26
CA LYS A 33 -4.11 2.43 4.85
C LYS A 33 -3.45 3.09 6.05
N ILE A 34 -2.93 2.33 7.00
CA ILE A 34 -2.22 2.86 8.18
C ILE A 34 -1.00 3.67 7.73
N ALA A 35 -0.26 3.16 6.73
CA ALA A 35 0.89 3.86 6.19
C ALA A 35 0.50 5.20 5.54
N ALA A 36 -0.53 5.25 4.72
CA ALA A 36 -1.02 6.47 4.08
C ALA A 36 -1.50 7.51 5.12
N GLN A 37 -2.23 7.07 6.14
CA GLN A 37 -2.65 7.94 7.25
C GLN A 37 -1.44 8.50 8.03
N THR A 38 -0.37 7.70 8.20
CA THR A 38 0.86 8.16 8.84
C THR A 38 1.55 9.23 7.98
N VAL A 39 1.62 9.04 6.66
CA VAL A 39 2.14 10.07 5.73
C VAL A 39 1.38 11.37 5.90
N HIS A 40 0.05 11.32 5.88
CA HIS A 40 -0.80 12.51 6.04
C HIS A 40 -0.58 13.18 7.41
N LYS A 41 -0.56 12.41 8.51
CA LYS A 41 -0.32 12.97 9.85
C LYS A 41 1.05 13.62 9.98
N MET A 42 2.09 13.03 9.37
CA MET A 42 3.44 13.60 9.38
C MET A 42 3.51 14.87 8.52
N ALA A 43 2.85 14.92 7.36
CA ALA A 43 2.78 16.14 6.55
C ALA A 43 2.16 17.31 7.34
N ILE A 44 1.01 17.09 7.98
CA ILE A 44 0.37 18.09 8.84
C ILE A 44 1.31 18.56 9.96
N LYS A 45 2.02 17.63 10.61
CA LYS A 45 2.96 17.98 11.68
C LYS A 45 4.14 18.81 11.19
N ILE A 46 4.66 18.52 9.99
CA ILE A 46 5.76 19.28 9.39
C ILE A 46 5.29 20.68 9.01
N GLU A 47 4.12 20.81 8.39
CA GLU A 47 3.52 22.12 8.02
C GLU A 47 3.21 22.99 9.23
N ALA A 48 2.94 22.39 10.39
CA ALA A 48 2.67 23.11 11.63
C ALA A 48 3.92 23.52 12.41
N LEU A 49 5.13 23.14 11.95
CA LEU A 49 6.38 23.56 12.60
C LEU A 49 6.66 25.05 12.33
N ASP A 50 7.11 25.75 13.33
CA ASP A 50 7.59 27.14 13.24
C ASP A 50 9.13 27.18 13.12
N ASN A 51 9.67 28.40 12.93
CA ASN A 51 11.11 28.62 12.79
C ASN A 51 11.92 28.30 14.07
N ASN A 52 11.26 28.15 15.22
CA ASN A 52 11.88 27.78 16.50
C ASN A 52 11.73 26.29 16.81
N SER A 53 11.11 25.51 15.91
CA SER A 53 10.90 24.09 16.10
C SER A 53 12.21 23.32 16.16
N ASP A 54 12.24 22.32 17.03
CA ASP A 54 13.39 21.46 17.22
C ASP A 54 13.71 20.67 15.93
N ALA A 55 14.93 20.82 15.43
CA ALA A 55 15.45 20.13 14.24
C ALA A 55 15.35 18.60 14.37
N ASN A 56 15.46 18.05 15.60
CA ASN A 56 15.28 16.62 15.83
C ASN A 56 13.83 16.20 15.51
N SER A 57 12.84 16.95 15.94
CA SER A 57 11.43 16.68 15.64
C SER A 57 11.15 16.73 14.14
N LEU A 58 11.65 17.75 13.43
CA LEU A 58 11.52 17.87 11.97
C LEU A 58 12.12 16.64 11.27
N ASN A 59 13.36 16.27 11.59
CA ASN A 59 14.04 15.13 10.98
C ASN A 59 13.27 13.82 11.21
N ARG A 60 12.73 13.61 12.41
CA ARG A 60 11.92 12.42 12.74
C ARG A 60 10.60 12.38 11.99
N PHE A 61 9.92 13.51 11.80
CA PHE A 61 8.68 13.56 11.03
C PHE A 61 8.94 13.30 9.54
N ILE A 62 10.01 13.87 8.97
CA ILE A 62 10.43 13.59 7.60
C ILE A 62 10.73 12.10 7.43
N ALA A 63 11.58 11.53 8.27
CA ALA A 63 11.96 10.12 8.19
C ALA A 63 10.73 9.18 8.31
N ALA A 64 9.80 9.48 9.23
CA ALA A 64 8.57 8.72 9.38
C ALA A 64 7.67 8.85 8.13
N LYS A 65 7.51 10.08 7.58
CA LYS A 65 6.74 10.32 6.36
C LYS A 65 7.29 9.53 5.18
N GLU A 66 8.60 9.61 4.95
CA GLU A 66 9.24 8.92 3.82
C GLU A 66 9.16 7.40 3.92
N LYS A 67 9.46 6.86 5.12
CA LYS A 67 9.33 5.42 5.37
C LYS A 67 7.92 4.90 5.11
N HIS A 68 6.90 5.64 5.55
CA HIS A 68 5.51 5.19 5.37
C HIS A 68 5.01 5.41 3.94
N ALA A 69 5.49 6.43 3.21
CA ALA A 69 5.22 6.56 1.79
C ALA A 69 5.80 5.39 0.97
N GLU A 70 7.00 4.91 1.33
CA GLU A 70 7.58 3.67 0.77
C GLU A 70 6.73 2.45 1.11
N LEU A 71 6.27 2.35 2.37
CA LEU A 71 5.43 1.25 2.81
C LEU A 71 4.09 1.21 2.07
N VAL A 72 3.46 2.36 1.77
CA VAL A 72 2.25 2.40 0.92
C VAL A 72 2.51 1.74 -0.42
N LYS A 73 3.61 2.08 -1.09
CA LYS A 73 3.96 1.46 -2.37
C LYS A 73 4.13 -0.05 -2.23
N HIS A 74 4.91 -0.49 -1.26
CA HIS A 74 5.17 -1.90 -1.01
C HIS A 74 3.89 -2.71 -0.79
N GLU A 75 2.99 -2.23 0.06
CA GLU A 75 1.74 -2.91 0.38
C GLU A 75 0.75 -2.93 -0.81
N ILE A 76 0.72 -1.86 -1.61
CA ILE A 76 -0.08 -1.82 -2.84
C ILE A 76 0.51 -2.75 -3.90
N ASP A 77 1.84 -2.83 -4.03
CA ASP A 77 2.53 -3.73 -4.95
C ASP A 77 2.25 -5.21 -4.60
N ILE A 78 2.21 -5.56 -3.30
CA ILE A 78 1.81 -6.90 -2.85
C ILE A 78 0.39 -7.23 -3.32
N LEU A 79 -0.57 -6.32 -3.11
CA LEU A 79 -1.95 -6.56 -3.57
C LEU A 79 -2.02 -6.69 -5.10
N TRP A 80 -1.26 -5.88 -5.81
CA TRP A 80 -1.25 -5.87 -7.26
C TRP A 80 -0.65 -7.14 -7.85
N HIS A 81 0.51 -7.57 -7.38
CA HIS A 81 1.24 -8.69 -7.96
C HIS A 81 0.76 -10.06 -7.48
N ASP A 82 0.26 -10.14 -6.24
CA ASP A 82 0.02 -11.42 -5.58
C ASP A 82 -1.47 -11.71 -5.35
N TYR A 83 -2.31 -10.69 -5.20
CA TYR A 83 -3.73 -10.87 -4.92
C TYR A 83 -4.63 -10.67 -6.15
N PHE A 84 -4.49 -9.52 -6.86
CA PHE A 84 -5.37 -9.21 -7.97
C PHE A 84 -5.11 -10.14 -9.17
N LYS A 85 -6.19 -10.53 -9.86
CA LYS A 85 -6.20 -11.51 -10.95
C LYS A 85 -6.92 -10.93 -12.17
N PRO A 86 -6.79 -11.56 -13.36
CA PRO A 86 -7.46 -11.08 -14.58
C PRO A 86 -8.96 -10.85 -14.42
N GLU A 87 -9.68 -11.74 -13.73
CA GLU A 87 -11.12 -11.59 -13.48
C GLU A 87 -11.48 -10.32 -12.67
N HIS A 88 -10.56 -9.84 -11.81
CA HIS A 88 -10.74 -8.59 -11.09
C HIS A 88 -10.57 -7.38 -12.03
N LEU A 89 -9.65 -7.46 -13.00
CA LEU A 89 -9.46 -6.40 -14.00
C LEU A 89 -10.63 -6.32 -14.98
N GLU A 90 -11.24 -7.45 -15.33
CA GLU A 90 -12.46 -7.46 -16.15
C GLU A 90 -13.62 -6.76 -15.45
N LYS A 91 -13.77 -7.00 -14.15
CA LYS A 91 -14.83 -6.40 -13.31
C LYS A 91 -14.55 -4.94 -12.94
N TYR A 92 -13.27 -4.57 -12.77
CA TYR A 92 -12.82 -3.24 -12.38
C TYR A 92 -11.75 -2.75 -13.36
N PRO A 93 -12.12 -2.31 -14.58
CA PRO A 93 -11.18 -2.00 -15.65
C PRO A 93 -10.26 -0.82 -15.36
N ASP A 94 -10.61 0.02 -14.39
CA ASP A 94 -9.80 1.16 -13.92
C ASP A 94 -8.80 0.79 -12.79
N LEU A 95 -8.83 -0.45 -12.30
CA LEU A 95 -7.98 -0.90 -11.18
C LEU A 95 -6.48 -0.69 -11.46
N HIS A 96 -6.02 -1.01 -12.67
CA HIS A 96 -4.62 -0.78 -13.06
C HIS A 96 -4.24 0.70 -12.92
N THR A 97 -5.09 1.59 -13.44
CA THR A 97 -4.86 3.04 -13.37
C THR A 97 -4.87 3.55 -11.93
N LYS A 98 -5.76 3.01 -11.08
CA LYS A 98 -5.82 3.34 -9.65
C LYS A 98 -4.53 2.92 -8.93
N VAL A 99 -4.04 1.71 -9.15
CA VAL A 99 -2.78 1.23 -8.57
C VAL A 99 -1.60 2.10 -9.03
N TRP A 100 -1.50 2.37 -10.33
CA TRP A 100 -0.48 3.24 -10.89
C TRP A 100 -0.48 4.63 -10.27
N ASN A 101 -1.65 5.27 -10.22
CA ASN A 101 -1.79 6.62 -9.67
C ASN A 101 -1.47 6.65 -8.17
N THR A 102 -1.92 5.65 -7.40
CA THR A 102 -1.64 5.56 -5.96
C THR A 102 -0.14 5.43 -5.69
N THR A 103 0.58 4.59 -6.43
CA THR A 103 2.03 4.43 -6.27
C THR A 103 2.81 5.67 -6.69
N LYS A 104 2.36 6.39 -7.74
CA LYS A 104 2.93 7.69 -8.14
C LYS A 104 2.67 8.77 -7.10
N LEU A 105 1.47 8.81 -6.54
CA LEU A 105 1.09 9.76 -5.49
C LEU A 105 1.89 9.49 -4.20
N ALA A 106 2.11 8.23 -3.84
CA ALA A 106 2.98 7.86 -2.72
C ALA A 106 4.43 8.32 -2.95
N ALA A 107 4.97 8.15 -4.16
CA ALA A 107 6.30 8.64 -4.52
C ALA A 107 6.40 10.17 -4.41
N SER A 108 5.39 10.91 -4.86
CA SER A 108 5.33 12.37 -4.72
C SER A 108 5.30 12.81 -3.27
N ASN A 109 4.50 12.14 -2.44
CA ASN A 109 4.42 12.42 -0.99
C ASN A 109 5.68 12.02 -0.22
N LYS A 110 6.49 11.08 -0.75
CA LYS A 110 7.82 10.79 -0.23
C LYS A 110 8.74 12.01 -0.38
N GLN A 111 8.73 12.65 -1.55
CA GLN A 111 9.65 13.73 -1.91
C GLN A 111 9.21 15.11 -1.42
N ASN A 112 7.92 15.33 -1.23
CA ASN A 112 7.35 16.63 -0.90
C ASN A 112 6.60 16.60 0.43
N VAL A 113 6.35 17.80 0.98
CA VAL A 113 5.47 18.02 2.13
C VAL A 113 4.26 18.78 1.63
N ASP A 114 3.11 18.10 1.61
CA ASP A 114 1.82 18.66 1.23
C ASP A 114 0.71 17.79 1.85
N SER A 115 0.08 18.31 2.89
CA SER A 115 -0.98 17.60 3.62
C SER A 115 -2.21 17.32 2.76
N ASN A 116 -2.52 18.19 1.79
CA ASN A 116 -3.64 17.95 0.85
C ASN A 116 -3.33 16.80 -0.11
N SER A 117 -2.09 16.73 -0.61
CA SER A 117 -1.63 15.60 -1.44
C SER A 117 -1.63 14.30 -0.63
N ALA A 118 -1.20 14.36 0.64
CA ALA A 118 -1.20 13.22 1.53
C ALA A 118 -2.62 12.73 1.90
N SER A 119 -3.58 13.63 2.02
CA SER A 119 -5.01 13.28 2.15
C SER A 119 -5.51 12.51 0.93
N LYS A 120 -5.18 12.99 -0.29
CA LYS A 120 -5.54 12.28 -1.53
C LYS A 120 -4.90 10.89 -1.61
N LEU A 121 -3.71 10.70 -1.03
CA LEU A 121 -3.09 9.37 -0.94
C LEU A 121 -3.92 8.42 -0.07
N VAL A 122 -4.47 8.92 1.04
CA VAL A 122 -5.37 8.13 1.90
C VAL A 122 -6.63 7.72 1.13
N ASP A 123 -7.26 8.66 0.41
CA ASP A 123 -8.45 8.39 -0.40
C ASP A 123 -8.17 7.38 -1.52
N SER A 124 -7.01 7.51 -2.18
CA SER A 124 -6.59 6.61 -3.25
C SER A 124 -6.37 5.16 -2.76
N VAL A 125 -5.81 4.99 -1.57
CA VAL A 125 -5.68 3.67 -0.92
C VAL A 125 -7.07 3.13 -0.56
N ASP A 126 -8.00 3.96 -0.09
CA ASP A 126 -9.37 3.54 0.22
C ASP A 126 -10.13 3.06 -1.01
N GLU A 127 -9.91 3.67 -2.17
CA GLU A 127 -10.51 3.20 -3.43
C GLU A 127 -10.04 1.78 -3.77
N ILE A 128 -8.74 1.49 -3.64
CA ILE A 128 -8.19 0.14 -3.86
C ILE A 128 -8.72 -0.83 -2.80
N ALA A 129 -8.79 -0.41 -1.53
CA ALA A 129 -9.34 -1.22 -0.45
C ALA A 129 -10.82 -1.57 -0.68
N SER A 130 -11.60 -0.63 -1.19
CA SER A 130 -13.01 -0.85 -1.56
C SER A 130 -13.15 -1.93 -2.64
N ILE A 131 -12.31 -1.87 -3.68
CA ILE A 131 -12.28 -2.92 -4.72
C ILE A 131 -11.86 -4.26 -4.12
N PHE A 132 -10.80 -4.30 -3.31
CA PHE A 132 -10.33 -5.52 -2.65
C PHE A 132 -11.46 -6.19 -1.86
N TRP A 133 -12.15 -5.47 -0.99
CA TRP A 133 -13.23 -6.03 -0.17
C TRP A 133 -14.44 -6.41 -1.01
N ALA A 134 -14.75 -5.64 -2.06
CA ALA A 134 -15.83 -5.98 -2.99
C ALA A 134 -15.56 -7.29 -3.76
N THR A 135 -14.29 -7.65 -4.03
CA THR A 135 -13.94 -8.96 -4.60
C THR A 135 -14.20 -10.12 -3.64
N LYS A 136 -14.25 -9.84 -2.33
CA LYS A 136 -14.60 -10.81 -1.27
C LYS A 136 -16.09 -10.77 -0.88
N GLY A 137 -16.90 -9.94 -1.56
CA GLY A 137 -18.33 -9.78 -1.24
C GLY A 137 -18.59 -9.01 0.06
N VAL A 138 -17.62 -8.21 0.52
CA VAL A 138 -17.71 -7.42 1.76
C VAL A 138 -17.77 -5.94 1.42
N ASP A 139 -18.74 -5.23 2.00
CA ASP A 139 -18.82 -3.77 1.89
C ASP A 139 -17.73 -3.10 2.73
N TYR A 140 -16.92 -2.28 2.06
CA TYR A 140 -15.87 -1.51 2.74
C TYR A 140 -16.38 -0.13 3.14
N THR A 141 -16.32 0.18 4.45
CA THR A 141 -16.64 1.52 4.97
C THR A 141 -15.36 2.23 5.42
N ALA A 142 -14.93 3.23 4.67
CA ALA A 142 -13.76 4.07 5.01
C ALA A 142 -13.97 4.85 6.33
N SER A 143 -15.20 4.98 6.82
CA SER A 143 -15.52 5.71 8.06
C SER A 143 -14.82 5.15 9.30
N VAL A 144 -14.68 3.82 9.41
CA VAL A 144 -13.94 3.19 10.51
C VAL A 144 -12.45 3.55 10.47
N ALA A 145 -11.91 3.82 9.29
CA ALA A 145 -10.52 4.21 9.11
C ALA A 145 -10.25 5.66 9.56
N LYS A 146 -11.25 6.55 9.51
CA LYS A 146 -11.11 7.93 10.03
C LYS A 146 -10.89 7.97 11.53
N ILE A 147 -11.50 7.06 12.27
CA ILE A 147 -11.32 6.94 13.73
C ILE A 147 -9.87 6.57 14.09
N ARG A 148 -9.16 5.86 13.22
CA ARG A 148 -7.77 5.45 13.42
C ARG A 148 -6.78 6.59 13.22
N PHE A 149 -7.19 7.69 12.59
CA PHE A 149 -6.33 8.84 12.33
C PHE A 149 -5.89 9.57 13.59
N GLY A 150 -6.46 9.22 14.73
CA GLY A 150 -6.18 9.76 16.04
C GLY A 150 -6.84 11.12 16.22
N ALA A 151 -7.82 11.18 17.03
CA ALA A 151 -8.31 12.41 17.62
C ALA A 151 -7.23 13.03 18.51
#